data_722937eeb08cae349ffa9de4d46060bd
#
_entry.id   722937eeb08cae349ffa9de4d46060bd
#
_cell.length_a   1.000
_cell.length_b   1.000
_cell.length_c   1.000
_cell.angle_alpha   90.00
_cell.angle_beta   90.00
_cell.angle_gamma   90.00
#
_symmetry.space_group_name_H-M   'P 1'
#
loop_
_entity.id
_entity.type
_entity.pdbx_description
1 polymer ?
#
loop_
_entity_poly.entity_id
_entity_poly.type
_entity_poly.pdbx_seq_one_letter_code
_entity_poly.pdbx_strand_id
1 'polypeptide(L)'
;MGFQTEQGVHLTTARWRYAERLDGRTGIVCDVAWYALLRIHPRRLIPLDCECADRYGTGLVRIRRNGKYGLLDRDGQIIIPVEYDMLTRHYGQFNIICRQRKYGLLNRLGEWVRPLVYDAILPINQRGNNRFACIRRGKTEFL
;
A
#
# COMPACT_ATOMS: atom_id res chain seq x y z
N MET A 1 -15.69 4.77 15.47
CA MET A 1 -14.68 5.69 14.99
C MET A 1 -15.02 6.14 13.58
N GLY A 2 -14.96 7.39 13.28
CA GLY A 2 -15.34 7.90 11.99
C GLY A 2 -14.77 9.29 11.73
N PHE A 3 -15.02 9.79 10.53
CA PHE A 3 -14.65 11.13 10.13
C PHE A 3 -15.87 12.04 10.21
N GLN A 4 -15.65 13.32 10.45
CA GLN A 4 -16.71 14.31 10.50
C GLN A 4 -16.43 15.46 9.52
N THR A 5 -17.51 16.06 9.01
CA THR A 5 -17.41 17.31 8.27
C THR A 5 -17.41 18.48 9.25
N GLU A 6 -17.13 19.71 8.74
CA GLU A 6 -17.19 20.92 9.52
C GLU A 6 -18.58 21.19 10.09
N GLN A 7 -19.62 20.73 9.41
CA GLN A 7 -20.99 20.88 9.86
C GLN A 7 -21.39 19.86 10.93
N GLY A 8 -20.46 19.04 11.38
CA GLY A 8 -20.74 17.99 12.33
C GLY A 8 -21.45 16.77 11.75
N VAL A 9 -21.59 16.71 10.44
CA VAL A 9 -22.19 15.56 9.78
C VAL A 9 -21.18 14.43 9.75
N HIS A 10 -21.56 13.27 10.25
CA HIS A 10 -20.71 12.10 10.25
C HIS A 10 -20.68 11.47 8.87
N LEU A 11 -19.49 11.46 8.23
CA LEU A 11 -19.28 10.80 6.96
C LEU A 11 -19.16 9.30 7.12
N THR A 12 -18.75 8.88 8.30
CA THR A 12 -18.42 7.49 8.60
C THR A 12 -19.06 7.04 9.89
N THR A 13 -20.32 7.27 10.09
CA THR A 13 -21.03 6.83 11.30
C THR A 13 -20.72 5.36 11.62
N ALA A 14 -21.49 4.70 12.45
CA ALA A 14 -21.31 3.27 12.77
C ALA A 14 -21.23 2.35 11.56
N ARG A 15 -21.44 2.86 10.38
CA ARG A 15 -21.35 2.18 9.10
C ARG A 15 -19.95 1.65 8.77
N TRP A 16 -18.89 2.41 9.16
CA TRP A 16 -17.54 2.04 8.82
C TRP A 16 -16.92 1.16 9.89
N ARG A 17 -16.48 -0.04 9.51
CA ARG A 17 -15.83 -0.97 10.43
C ARG A 17 -14.36 -0.70 10.60
N TYR A 18 -13.75 -0.06 9.61
CA TYR A 18 -12.33 0.19 9.61
C TYR A 18 -12.08 1.55 8.96
N ALA A 19 -11.12 2.27 9.52
CA ALA A 19 -10.68 3.54 8.95
C ALA A 19 -9.19 3.71 9.22
N GLU A 20 -8.44 4.04 8.19
CA GLU A 20 -7.01 4.30 8.28
C GLU A 20 -6.68 5.61 7.59
N ARG A 21 -6.00 6.51 8.29
CA ARG A 21 -5.66 7.82 7.76
C ARG A 21 -4.51 7.70 6.76
N LEU A 22 -4.64 8.33 5.59
CA LEU A 22 -3.56 8.50 4.62
C LEU A 22 -2.86 9.84 4.83
N ASP A 23 -3.64 10.90 5.00
CA ASP A 23 -3.14 12.24 5.25
C ASP A 23 -4.18 13.04 6.04
N GLY A 24 -4.04 14.36 6.13
CA GLY A 24 -4.97 15.20 6.88
C GLY A 24 -6.37 15.30 6.29
N ARG A 25 -6.58 14.86 5.05
CA ARG A 25 -7.85 15.01 4.33
C ARG A 25 -8.41 13.71 3.78
N THR A 26 -7.61 12.67 3.72
CA THR A 26 -7.99 11.43 3.04
C THR A 26 -7.73 10.23 3.94
N GLY A 27 -8.64 9.28 3.93
CA GLY A 27 -8.50 8.02 4.63
C GLY A 27 -9.04 6.85 3.83
N ILE A 28 -8.61 5.65 4.19
CA ILE A 28 -9.17 4.40 3.71
C ILE A 28 -10.26 4.00 4.67
N VAL A 29 -11.45 3.74 4.17
CA VAL A 29 -12.58 3.27 4.98
C VAL A 29 -13.09 1.95 4.44
N CYS A 30 -13.63 1.14 5.33
CA CYS A 30 -14.15 -0.17 4.99
C CYS A 30 -15.51 -0.38 5.62
N ASP A 31 -16.47 -0.81 4.84
CA ASP A 31 -17.76 -1.31 5.27
C ASP A 31 -17.72 -2.85 5.25
N VAL A 32 -18.85 -3.49 5.51
CA VAL A 32 -18.97 -4.95 5.53
C VAL A 32 -18.51 -5.58 4.22
N ALA A 33 -18.74 -4.92 3.10
CA ALA A 33 -18.59 -5.52 1.77
C ALA A 33 -17.61 -4.78 0.86
N TRP A 34 -17.09 -3.61 1.24
CA TRP A 34 -16.30 -2.83 0.30
C TRP A 34 -15.37 -1.81 0.98
N TYR A 35 -14.35 -1.43 0.24
CA TYR A 35 -13.37 -0.41 0.62
C TYR A 35 -13.58 0.86 -0.20
N ALA A 36 -13.23 1.99 0.37
CA ALA A 36 -13.31 3.27 -0.31
C ALA A 36 -12.24 4.23 0.20
N LEU A 37 -11.91 5.22 -0.63
CA LEU A 37 -11.16 6.39 -0.20
C LEU A 37 -12.16 7.48 0.17
N LEU A 38 -12.04 8.01 1.37
CA LEU A 38 -12.88 9.11 1.85
C LEU A 38 -12.03 10.37 1.96
N ARG A 39 -12.42 11.40 1.21
CA ARG A 39 -11.85 12.73 1.31
C ARG A 39 -12.82 13.66 2.00
N ILE A 40 -12.34 14.49 2.92
CA ILE A 40 -13.20 15.34 3.75
C ILE A 40 -13.47 16.69 3.09
N HIS A 41 -12.45 17.33 2.48
CA HIS A 41 -12.56 18.68 1.92
C HIS A 41 -11.95 18.74 0.52
N PRO A 42 -12.74 18.78 -0.56
CA PRO A 42 -14.20 18.60 -0.59
C PRO A 42 -14.58 17.16 -0.28
N ARG A 43 -15.77 16.98 0.22
CA ARG A 43 -16.26 15.64 0.53
C ARG A 43 -16.34 14.78 -0.71
N ARG A 44 -15.66 13.66 -0.71
CA ARG A 44 -15.64 12.74 -1.84
C ARG A 44 -15.41 11.31 -1.35
N LEU A 45 -16.20 10.40 -1.87
CA LEU A 45 -16.07 8.97 -1.60
C LEU A 45 -15.74 8.28 -2.91
N ILE A 46 -14.59 7.61 -2.95
CA ILE A 46 -14.14 6.88 -4.14
C ILE A 46 -14.18 5.39 -3.80
N PRO A 47 -15.16 4.64 -4.32
CA PRO A 47 -15.21 3.19 -4.12
C PRO A 47 -13.98 2.52 -4.72
N LEU A 48 -13.46 1.50 -4.01
CA LEU A 48 -12.33 0.71 -4.47
C LEU A 48 -12.81 -0.70 -4.78
N ASP A 49 -12.53 -1.17 -5.98
CA ASP A 49 -12.78 -2.55 -6.36
C ASP A 49 -11.62 -3.42 -5.90
N CYS A 50 -11.69 -3.91 -4.66
CA CYS A 50 -10.62 -4.71 -4.06
C CYS A 50 -11.12 -5.53 -2.88
N GLU A 51 -10.37 -6.59 -2.57
CA GLU A 51 -10.61 -7.44 -1.41
C GLU A 51 -10.06 -6.85 -0.14
N CYS A 52 -9.02 -6.03 -0.27
CA CYS A 52 -8.31 -5.45 0.86
C CYS A 52 -7.64 -4.16 0.41
N ALA A 53 -7.61 -3.16 1.29
CA ALA A 53 -6.90 -1.91 1.07
C ALA A 53 -6.27 -1.46 2.38
N ASP A 54 -5.01 -1.06 2.33
CA ASP A 54 -4.31 -0.51 3.49
C ASP A 54 -3.30 0.56 3.05
N ARG A 55 -2.76 1.25 4.02
CA ARG A 55 -1.81 2.31 3.78
C ARG A 55 -0.47 1.74 3.34
N TYR A 56 0.13 2.37 2.33
CA TYR A 56 1.48 2.08 1.89
C TYR A 56 2.32 3.36 1.95
N GLY A 57 3.43 3.31 2.67
CA GLY A 57 4.38 4.42 2.75
C GLY A 57 3.73 5.75 3.12
N THR A 58 3.99 6.77 2.33
CA THR A 58 3.52 8.12 2.56
C THR A 58 2.34 8.45 1.66
N GLY A 59 1.13 8.19 2.16
CA GLY A 59 -0.09 8.60 1.48
C GLY A 59 -0.51 7.76 0.28
N LEU A 60 0.07 6.58 0.10
CA LEU A 60 -0.34 5.65 -0.95
C LEU A 60 -1.25 4.56 -0.37
N VAL A 61 -1.95 3.88 -1.25
CA VAL A 61 -2.88 2.80 -0.90
C VAL A 61 -2.41 1.52 -1.57
N ARG A 62 -2.15 0.48 -0.74
CA ARG A 62 -1.92 -0.85 -1.27
C ARG A 62 -3.26 -1.57 -1.35
N ILE A 63 -3.61 -2.08 -2.52
CA ILE A 63 -4.83 -2.87 -2.69
C ILE A 63 -4.50 -4.30 -3.11
N ARG A 64 -5.43 -5.19 -2.80
CA ARG A 64 -5.41 -6.57 -3.30
C ARG A 64 -6.71 -6.83 -4.04
N ARG A 65 -6.60 -7.35 -5.25
CA ARG A 65 -7.74 -7.73 -6.09
C ARG A 65 -7.43 -9.06 -6.76
N ASN A 66 -8.32 -10.03 -6.58
CA ASN A 66 -8.13 -11.38 -7.10
C ASN A 66 -6.78 -11.99 -6.69
N GLY A 67 -6.37 -11.75 -5.44
CA GLY A 67 -5.11 -12.24 -4.91
C GLY A 67 -3.86 -11.50 -5.36
N LYS A 68 -3.99 -10.44 -6.16
CA LYS A 68 -2.88 -9.66 -6.68
C LYS A 68 -2.83 -8.28 -6.03
N TYR A 69 -1.61 -7.76 -5.87
CA TYR A 69 -1.35 -6.48 -5.22
C TYR A 69 -0.97 -5.39 -6.21
N GLY A 70 -1.34 -4.17 -5.87
CA GLY A 70 -0.92 -2.97 -6.58
C GLY A 70 -0.99 -1.77 -5.66
N LEU A 71 -0.63 -0.60 -6.19
CA LEU A 71 -0.64 0.67 -5.46
C LEU A 71 -1.49 1.70 -6.18
N LEU A 72 -2.23 2.46 -5.38
CA LEU A 72 -3.00 3.61 -5.83
C LEU A 72 -2.50 4.87 -5.11
N ASP A 73 -2.72 6.02 -5.71
CA ASP A 73 -2.55 7.28 -5.01
C ASP A 73 -3.82 7.65 -4.23
N ARG A 74 -3.83 8.86 -3.63
CA ARG A 74 -4.96 9.33 -2.82
C ARG A 74 -6.21 9.63 -3.62
N ASP A 75 -6.09 9.78 -4.93
CA ASP A 75 -7.21 10.02 -5.82
C ASP A 75 -7.72 8.73 -6.45
N GLY A 76 -7.15 7.59 -6.08
CA GLY A 76 -7.53 6.30 -6.61
C GLY A 76 -6.88 5.96 -7.95
N GLN A 77 -5.89 6.75 -8.39
CA GLN A 77 -5.18 6.49 -9.63
C GLN A 77 -4.13 5.40 -9.44
N ILE A 78 -4.00 4.52 -10.41
CA ILE A 78 -3.06 3.40 -10.34
C ILE A 78 -1.63 3.92 -10.50
N ILE A 79 -0.78 3.61 -9.53
CA ILE A 79 0.66 3.87 -9.56
C ILE A 79 1.42 2.61 -9.94
N ILE A 80 1.07 1.50 -9.30
CA ILE A 80 1.61 0.18 -9.61
C ILE A 80 0.42 -0.70 -10.01
N PRO A 81 0.43 -1.32 -11.19
CA PRO A 81 -0.67 -2.18 -11.62
C PRO A 81 -0.96 -3.30 -10.62
N VAL A 82 -2.23 -3.70 -10.52
CA VAL A 82 -2.68 -4.73 -9.56
C VAL A 82 -2.46 -6.10 -10.17
N GLU A 83 -1.19 -6.50 -10.26
CA GLU A 83 -0.82 -7.76 -10.92
C GLU A 83 0.34 -8.50 -10.23
N TYR A 84 0.72 -8.06 -9.02
CA TYR A 84 1.85 -8.63 -8.31
C TYR A 84 1.42 -9.63 -7.25
N ASP A 85 2.18 -10.71 -7.11
CA ASP A 85 1.86 -11.80 -6.19
C ASP A 85 2.09 -11.40 -4.73
N MET A 86 3.01 -10.46 -4.50
CA MET A 86 3.32 -9.99 -3.17
C MET A 86 3.80 -8.54 -3.21
N LEU A 87 3.42 -7.78 -2.20
CA LEU A 87 3.93 -6.43 -1.97
C LEU A 87 3.88 -6.18 -0.47
N THR A 88 5.04 -6.09 0.17
CA THR A 88 5.13 -5.77 1.59
C THR A 88 4.92 -4.28 1.82
N ARG A 89 4.56 -3.88 3.05
CA ARG A 89 4.35 -2.48 3.38
C ARG A 89 4.96 -2.02 4.70
N HIS A 90 5.62 -2.92 5.41
CA HIS A 90 6.05 -2.66 6.79
C HIS A 90 7.56 -2.67 7.00
N TYR A 91 8.34 -2.68 5.93
CA TYR A 91 9.79 -2.64 6.04
C TYR A 91 10.37 -1.21 6.02
N GLY A 92 9.52 -0.19 6.11
CA GLY A 92 9.97 1.19 6.19
C GLY A 92 10.35 1.75 4.83
N GLN A 93 11.64 2.09 4.65
CA GLN A 93 12.09 2.80 3.46
C GLN A 93 11.93 2.02 2.16
N PHE A 94 12.12 0.69 2.22
CA PHE A 94 12.00 -0.16 1.04
C PHE A 94 11.03 -1.30 1.32
N ASN A 95 10.31 -1.72 0.30
CA ASN A 95 9.40 -2.85 0.38
C ASN A 95 9.63 -3.81 -0.77
N ILE A 96 9.35 -5.09 -0.53
CA ILE A 96 9.60 -6.17 -1.47
C ILE A 96 8.35 -6.35 -2.33
N ILE A 97 8.54 -6.41 -3.64
CA ILE A 97 7.49 -6.69 -4.61
C ILE A 97 7.89 -7.95 -5.41
N CYS A 98 6.92 -8.78 -5.71
CA CYS A 98 7.17 -10.06 -6.37
C CYS A 98 6.11 -10.35 -7.43
N ARG A 99 6.56 -10.86 -8.58
CA ARG A 99 5.69 -11.42 -9.60
C ARG A 99 6.40 -12.58 -10.30
N GLN A 100 5.68 -13.72 -10.41
CA GLN A 100 6.19 -14.90 -11.09
C GLN A 100 7.58 -15.33 -10.58
N ARG A 101 7.72 -15.35 -9.24
CA ARG A 101 8.94 -15.78 -8.54
C ARG A 101 10.16 -14.87 -8.79
N LYS A 102 9.95 -13.68 -9.32
CA LYS A 102 10.99 -12.65 -9.40
C LYS A 102 10.67 -11.52 -8.45
N TYR A 103 11.70 -11.03 -7.79
CA TYR A 103 11.60 -10.05 -6.71
C TYR A 103 12.25 -8.74 -7.10
N GLY A 104 11.69 -7.66 -6.62
CA GLY A 104 12.23 -6.32 -6.76
C GLY A 104 11.96 -5.52 -5.50
N LEU A 105 12.37 -4.25 -5.50
CA LEU A 105 12.17 -3.33 -4.39
C LEU A 105 11.51 -2.05 -4.86
N LEU A 106 10.56 -1.59 -4.06
CA LEU A 106 9.94 -0.28 -4.20
C LEU A 106 10.29 0.56 -2.96
N ASN A 107 10.38 1.88 -3.14
CA ASN A 107 10.48 2.79 -2.01
C ASN A 107 9.09 3.14 -1.45
N ARG A 108 9.03 4.04 -0.47
CA ARG A 108 7.77 4.46 0.17
C ARG A 108 6.87 5.30 -0.73
N LEU A 109 7.39 5.79 -1.83
CA LEU A 109 6.64 6.55 -2.83
C LEU A 109 6.14 5.67 -3.99
N GLY A 110 6.37 4.37 -3.92
CA GLY A 110 5.98 3.44 -4.98
C GLY A 110 6.91 3.46 -6.18
N GLU A 111 8.11 4.02 -6.03
CA GLU A 111 9.10 4.05 -7.11
C GLU A 111 10.00 2.83 -7.03
N TRP A 112 10.42 2.33 -8.21
CA TRP A 112 11.29 1.18 -8.30
C TRP A 112 12.71 1.52 -7.86
N VAL A 113 13.23 0.75 -6.90
CA VAL A 113 14.61 0.84 -6.42
C VAL A 113 15.44 -0.29 -7.04
N ARG A 114 14.84 -1.47 -7.17
CA ARG A 114 15.42 -2.63 -7.86
C ARG A 114 14.35 -3.28 -8.72
N PRO A 115 14.67 -3.64 -9.97
CA PRO A 115 13.69 -4.28 -10.86
C PRO A 115 13.39 -5.72 -10.45
N LEU A 116 12.38 -6.32 -11.08
CA LEU A 116 11.96 -7.71 -10.85
C LEU A 116 12.90 -8.69 -11.54
N VAL A 117 14.13 -8.75 -11.09
CA VAL A 117 15.14 -9.63 -11.69
C VAL A 117 15.80 -10.55 -10.67
N TYR A 118 15.49 -10.40 -9.42
CA TYR A 118 16.15 -11.15 -8.35
C TYR A 118 15.42 -12.46 -8.05
N ASP A 119 16.18 -13.49 -7.79
CA ASP A 119 15.62 -14.79 -7.42
C ASP A 119 15.12 -14.80 -5.98
N ALA A 120 15.69 -13.96 -5.14
CA ALA A 120 15.26 -13.74 -3.77
C ALA A 120 15.70 -12.37 -3.27
N ILE A 121 14.92 -11.78 -2.39
CA ILE A 121 15.30 -10.58 -1.64
C ILE A 121 14.97 -10.88 -0.18
N LEU A 122 15.99 -10.82 0.67
CA LEU A 122 15.85 -11.15 2.08
C LEU A 122 16.08 -9.90 2.93
N PRO A 123 15.12 -9.55 3.80
CA PRO A 123 15.34 -8.47 4.75
C PRO A 123 16.36 -8.92 5.80
N ILE A 124 17.35 -8.08 6.05
CA ILE A 124 18.39 -8.32 7.06
C ILE A 124 18.28 -7.19 8.07
N ASN A 125 17.81 -7.51 9.26
CA ASN A 125 17.71 -6.53 10.33
C ASN A 125 18.97 -6.63 11.21
N GLN A 126 19.87 -5.69 11.02
CA GLN A 126 21.05 -5.59 11.87
C GLN A 126 21.07 -4.25 12.60
N ARG A 127 21.05 -4.29 13.93
CA ARG A 127 21.17 -3.11 14.80
C ARG A 127 20.14 -2.01 14.47
N GLY A 128 18.89 -2.41 14.15
CA GLY A 128 17.84 -1.45 13.86
C GLY A 128 17.87 -0.87 12.46
N ASN A 129 18.80 -1.29 11.60
CA ASN A 129 18.84 -0.87 10.20
C ASN A 129 18.25 -1.97 9.34
N ASN A 130 17.18 -1.63 8.62
CA ASN A 130 16.60 -2.54 7.65
C ASN A 130 17.45 -2.53 6.38
N ARG A 131 18.19 -3.61 6.16
CA ARG A 131 18.97 -3.85 4.96
C ARG A 131 18.40 -5.03 4.20
N PHE A 132 18.73 -5.12 2.93
CA PHE A 132 18.23 -6.19 2.08
C PHE A 132 19.39 -6.87 1.35
N ALA A 133 19.33 -8.19 1.32
CA ALA A 133 20.20 -9.01 0.48
C ALA A 133 19.41 -9.37 -0.78
N CYS A 134 19.89 -8.91 -1.92
CA CYS A 134 19.26 -9.15 -3.23
C CYS A 134 20.08 -10.20 -3.96
N ILE A 135 19.49 -11.36 -4.21
CA ILE A 135 20.18 -12.52 -4.77
C ILE A 135 19.74 -12.74 -6.22
N ARG A 136 20.72 -12.74 -7.12
CA ARG A 136 20.47 -12.97 -8.54
C ARG A 136 21.55 -13.90 -9.09
N ARG A 137 21.15 -15.04 -9.65
CA ARG A 137 22.06 -16.02 -10.25
C ARG A 137 23.19 -16.42 -9.31
N GLY A 138 22.87 -16.65 -8.04
CA GLY A 138 23.83 -17.02 -7.00
C GLY A 138 24.71 -15.90 -6.49
N LYS A 139 24.57 -14.68 -7.01
CA LYS A 139 25.31 -13.52 -6.54
C LYS A 139 24.44 -12.68 -5.61
N THR A 140 25.03 -12.15 -4.53
CA THR A 140 24.33 -11.35 -3.55
C THR A 140 24.77 -9.90 -3.63
N GLU A 141 23.80 -9.00 -3.74
CA GLU A 141 23.99 -7.56 -3.61
C GLU A 141 23.33 -7.09 -2.33
N PHE A 142 23.94 -6.16 -1.64
CA PHE A 142 23.37 -5.58 -0.41
C PHE A 142 22.89 -4.16 -0.67
N LEU A 143 21.76 -3.84 -0.07
CA LEU A 143 21.17 -2.50 -0.17
C LEU A 143 20.99 -1.90 1.22
#